data_faccac24ff6b81f821bde8883b3a7774
#
_entry.id   faccac24ff6b81f821bde8883b3a7774
#
_cell.length_a   1.000
_cell.length_b   1.000
_cell.length_c   1.000
_cell.angle_alpha   90.00
_cell.angle_beta   90.00
_cell.angle_gamma   90.00
#
_symmetry.space_group_name_H-M   'P 1'
#
loop_
_entity.id
_entity.type
_entity.pdbx_description
1 polymer ?
#
loop_
_entity_poly.entity_id
_entity_poly.type
_entity_poly.pdbx_seq_one_letter_code
_entity_poly.pdbx_strand_id
1 'polypeptide(L)'
;MTLTINNTVKVLIVDDSAIVRKILSQELSRHSGIEIVGTAPDPFIARDKIVALNPDVLTLDVEMPRMDGITFLRKLMKHHPMPVIVLSSLTPQGGKTAMEALEAGAVEVMCKPGGSFSVGDVCTALVDKIKAASRARIDRTPTVVPGGAPQRLSMTETTNKIFAIGASTGGVQALTCVLSMLPANAPGTVIVQHMPAHFTTSFAQRLNSECAVNVKEAEEGDHVVPGR
;
A
#
# COMPACT_ATOMS: atom_id res chain seq x y z
N MET A 1 -17.92 -27.49 17.66
CA MET A 1 -18.64 -26.29 17.21
C MET A 1 -17.61 -25.23 16.89
N THR A 2 -17.25 -25.10 15.61
CA THR A 2 -16.31 -24.07 15.14
C THR A 2 -17.12 -22.80 14.94
N LEU A 3 -17.01 -21.84 15.83
CA LEU A 3 -17.58 -20.50 15.65
C LEU A 3 -16.84 -19.83 14.49
N THR A 4 -17.39 -19.92 13.29
CA THR A 4 -16.99 -19.09 12.17
C THR A 4 -17.49 -17.69 12.48
N ILE A 5 -16.64 -16.87 13.07
CA ILE A 5 -16.89 -15.43 13.19
C ILE A 5 -16.83 -14.90 11.76
N ASN A 6 -17.98 -14.77 11.14
CA ASN A 6 -18.12 -14.13 9.83
C ASN A 6 -17.89 -12.63 10.03
N ASN A 7 -16.63 -12.24 10.10
CA ASN A 7 -16.27 -10.84 10.32
C ASN A 7 -16.39 -10.12 8.97
N THR A 8 -17.56 -9.54 8.71
CA THR A 8 -17.81 -8.74 7.52
C THR A 8 -17.04 -7.44 7.65
N VAL A 9 -16.19 -7.13 6.67
CA VAL A 9 -15.36 -5.93 6.64
C VAL A 9 -16.19 -4.75 6.12
N LYS A 10 -16.34 -3.72 6.92
CA LYS A 10 -17.02 -2.47 6.58
C LYS A 10 -16.13 -1.57 5.76
N VAL A 11 -16.55 -1.23 4.55
CA VAL A 11 -15.77 -0.43 3.61
C VAL A 11 -16.48 0.88 3.31
N LEU A 12 -15.76 1.99 3.39
CA LEU A 12 -16.18 3.29 2.90
C LEU A 12 -15.38 3.62 1.62
N ILE A 13 -16.10 3.96 0.54
CA ILE A 13 -15.50 4.31 -0.76
C ILE A 13 -15.46 5.82 -0.90
N VAL A 14 -14.28 6.38 -1.14
CA VAL A 14 -14.07 7.82 -1.34
C VAL A 14 -13.45 8.04 -2.73
N ASP A 15 -14.20 8.68 -3.61
CA ASP A 15 -13.80 8.96 -4.99
C ASP A 15 -14.71 10.08 -5.51
N ASP A 16 -14.21 11.02 -6.30
CA ASP A 16 -15.01 12.12 -6.82
C ASP A 16 -15.96 11.69 -7.97
N SER A 17 -15.59 10.64 -8.70
CA SER A 17 -16.38 10.08 -9.79
C SER A 17 -17.58 9.27 -9.27
N ALA A 18 -18.78 9.74 -9.55
CA ALA A 18 -20.00 8.99 -9.22
C ALA A 18 -20.08 7.62 -9.91
N ILE A 19 -19.47 7.49 -11.09
CA ILE A 19 -19.43 6.24 -11.86
C ILE A 19 -18.53 5.24 -11.16
N VAL A 20 -17.33 5.64 -10.75
CA VAL A 20 -16.39 4.78 -10.03
C VAL A 20 -16.98 4.33 -8.71
N ARG A 21 -17.57 5.24 -7.92
CA ARG A 21 -18.27 4.88 -6.67
C ARG A 21 -19.37 3.84 -6.89
N LYS A 22 -20.17 4.00 -7.95
CA LYS A 22 -21.24 3.06 -8.30
C LYS A 22 -20.68 1.70 -8.67
N ILE A 23 -19.69 1.64 -9.55
CA ILE A 23 -19.05 0.40 -10.00
C ILE A 23 -18.44 -0.33 -8.81
N LEU A 24 -17.60 0.34 -8.01
CA LEU A 24 -16.95 -0.28 -6.84
C LEU A 24 -17.99 -0.77 -5.83
N SER A 25 -19.04 0.02 -5.55
CA SER A 25 -20.10 -0.40 -4.63
C SER A 25 -20.81 -1.65 -5.13
N GLN A 26 -21.16 -1.71 -6.40
CA GLN A 26 -21.88 -2.85 -6.98
C GLN A 26 -21.01 -4.11 -7.02
N GLU A 27 -19.78 -4.00 -7.48
CA GLU A 27 -18.88 -5.15 -7.60
C GLU A 27 -18.45 -5.68 -6.23
N LEU A 28 -18.02 -4.81 -5.32
CA LEU A 28 -17.55 -5.24 -4.00
C LEU A 28 -18.69 -5.85 -3.15
N SER A 29 -19.92 -5.36 -3.28
CA SER A 29 -21.08 -5.91 -2.56
C SER A 29 -21.46 -7.33 -3.00
N ARG A 30 -20.96 -7.81 -4.14
CA ARG A 30 -21.16 -9.20 -4.59
C ARG A 30 -20.31 -10.22 -3.84
N HIS A 31 -19.27 -9.75 -3.15
CA HIS A 31 -18.33 -10.61 -2.46
C HIS A 31 -18.70 -10.80 -0.99
N SER A 32 -18.82 -12.07 -0.58
CA SER A 32 -19.07 -12.41 0.82
C SER A 32 -17.96 -11.88 1.75
N GLY A 33 -18.35 -11.35 2.90
CA GLY A 33 -17.45 -10.81 3.90
C GLY A 33 -17.02 -9.35 3.66
N ILE A 34 -17.67 -8.64 2.72
CA ILE A 34 -17.52 -7.19 2.51
C ILE A 34 -18.88 -6.52 2.62
N GLU A 35 -18.95 -5.43 3.34
CA GLU A 35 -20.10 -4.54 3.48
C GLU A 35 -19.73 -3.12 3.08
N ILE A 36 -20.38 -2.57 2.06
CA ILE A 36 -20.19 -1.16 1.70
C ILE A 36 -21.10 -0.32 2.59
N VAL A 37 -20.51 0.27 3.64
CA VAL A 37 -21.24 1.08 4.62
C VAL A 37 -21.57 2.48 4.10
N GLY A 38 -20.89 2.93 3.04
CA GLY A 38 -21.18 4.20 2.41
C GLY A 38 -20.21 4.57 1.30
N THR A 39 -20.50 5.70 0.64
CA THR A 39 -19.61 6.33 -0.35
C THR A 39 -19.50 7.82 -0.07
N ALA A 40 -18.38 8.46 -0.41
CA ALA A 40 -18.20 9.90 -0.28
C ALA A 40 -17.58 10.47 -1.56
N PRO A 41 -18.07 11.61 -2.07
CA PRO A 41 -17.54 12.26 -3.26
C PRO A 41 -16.35 13.18 -2.97
N ASP A 42 -16.02 13.42 -1.72
CA ASP A 42 -14.95 14.32 -1.32
C ASP A 42 -14.48 14.05 0.13
N PRO A 43 -13.30 14.56 0.51
CA PRO A 43 -12.73 14.38 1.84
C PRO A 43 -13.59 14.90 3.01
N PHE A 44 -14.39 15.93 2.82
CA PHE A 44 -15.19 16.50 3.89
C PHE A 44 -16.35 15.59 4.25
N ILE A 45 -17.06 15.09 3.23
CA ILE A 45 -18.12 14.09 3.41
C ILE A 45 -17.53 12.76 3.92
N ALA A 46 -16.34 12.39 3.44
CA ALA A 46 -15.64 11.20 3.92
C ALA A 46 -15.37 11.28 5.42
N ARG A 47 -14.85 12.41 5.93
CA ARG A 47 -14.58 12.62 7.36
C ARG A 47 -15.84 12.39 8.21
N ASP A 48 -16.95 12.99 7.81
CA ASP A 48 -18.19 12.90 8.57
C ASP A 48 -18.74 11.46 8.59
N LYS A 49 -18.62 10.76 7.44
CA LYS A 49 -19.01 9.35 7.32
C LYS A 49 -18.08 8.40 8.06
N ILE A 50 -16.78 8.65 8.13
CA ILE A 50 -15.84 7.86 8.93
C ILE A 50 -16.29 7.85 10.40
N VAL A 51 -16.61 9.02 10.94
CA VAL A 51 -17.05 9.14 12.33
C VAL A 51 -18.43 8.46 12.54
N ALA A 52 -19.36 8.66 11.62
CA ALA A 52 -20.71 8.14 11.76
C ALA A 52 -20.85 6.63 11.54
N LEU A 53 -20.08 6.08 10.59
CA LEU A 53 -20.23 4.69 10.11
C LEU A 53 -19.17 3.75 10.66
N ASN A 54 -18.08 4.29 11.19
CA ASN A 54 -16.94 3.54 11.73
C ASN A 54 -16.48 2.39 10.80
N PRO A 55 -16.03 2.69 9.56
CA PRO A 55 -15.58 1.67 8.62
C PRO A 55 -14.27 1.02 9.09
N ASP A 56 -14.06 -0.25 8.69
CA ASP A 56 -12.82 -0.98 8.96
C ASP A 56 -11.72 -0.64 7.95
N VAL A 57 -12.10 -0.31 6.70
CA VAL A 57 -11.18 0.01 5.60
C VAL A 57 -11.77 1.15 4.77
N LEU A 58 -10.89 2.05 4.35
CA LEU A 58 -11.19 3.12 3.41
C LEU A 58 -10.56 2.81 2.04
N THR A 59 -11.31 2.90 0.94
CA THR A 59 -10.73 3.09 -0.39
C THR A 59 -10.73 4.57 -0.72
N LEU A 60 -9.60 5.09 -1.17
CA LEU A 60 -9.38 6.53 -1.30
C LEU A 60 -8.80 6.88 -2.67
N ASP A 61 -9.52 7.70 -3.41
CA ASP A 61 -8.97 8.35 -4.59
C ASP A 61 -7.96 9.44 -4.21
N VAL A 62 -6.93 9.58 -5.04
CA VAL A 62 -5.92 10.64 -4.88
C VAL A 62 -6.33 11.93 -5.58
N GLU A 63 -6.96 11.80 -6.74
CA GLU A 63 -7.31 12.91 -7.63
C GLU A 63 -8.71 13.44 -7.31
N MET A 64 -8.81 14.27 -6.28
CA MET A 64 -10.09 14.87 -5.89
C MET A 64 -10.03 16.40 -5.86
N PRO A 65 -11.12 17.10 -6.23
CA PRO A 65 -11.17 18.55 -6.17
C PRO A 65 -11.16 19.09 -4.72
N ARG A 66 -10.72 20.32 -4.55
CA ARG A 66 -10.68 21.07 -3.27
C ARG A 66 -9.64 20.57 -2.27
N MET A 67 -9.48 19.29 -2.07
CA MET A 67 -8.45 18.67 -1.24
C MET A 67 -8.07 17.34 -1.88
N ASP A 68 -6.79 17.21 -2.24
CA ASP A 68 -6.27 15.96 -2.78
C ASP A 68 -6.25 14.84 -1.73
N GLY A 69 -6.28 13.60 -2.21
CA GLY A 69 -6.36 12.42 -1.35
C GLY A 69 -5.15 12.24 -0.45
N ILE A 70 -3.95 12.67 -0.86
CA ILE A 70 -2.73 12.57 -0.04
C ILE A 70 -2.81 13.51 1.16
N THR A 71 -3.23 14.75 0.94
CA THR A 71 -3.45 15.72 2.03
C THR A 71 -4.51 15.22 3.01
N PHE A 72 -5.60 14.64 2.48
CA PHE A 72 -6.62 14.03 3.33
C PHE A 72 -6.05 12.84 4.12
N LEU A 73 -5.33 11.94 3.48
CA LEU A 73 -4.70 10.77 4.09
C LEU A 73 -3.78 11.16 5.25
N ARG A 74 -2.90 12.15 5.06
CA ARG A 74 -2.02 12.65 6.13
C ARG A 74 -2.80 13.15 7.34
N LYS A 75 -3.89 13.89 7.10
CA LYS A 75 -4.78 14.35 8.18
C LYS A 75 -5.49 13.20 8.87
N LEU A 76 -6.00 12.24 8.09
CA LEU A 76 -6.67 11.06 8.61
C LEU A 76 -5.73 10.24 9.50
N MET A 77 -4.53 9.92 9.04
CA MET A 77 -3.54 9.15 9.79
C MET A 77 -3.11 9.86 11.09
N LYS A 78 -3.08 11.19 11.09
CA LYS A 78 -2.77 11.98 12.29
C LYS A 78 -3.87 11.94 13.34
N HIS A 79 -5.14 12.02 12.94
CA HIS A 79 -6.26 12.24 13.85
C HIS A 79 -7.12 11.01 14.09
N HIS A 80 -7.25 10.15 13.10
CA HIS A 80 -8.05 8.93 13.14
C HIS A 80 -7.42 7.83 12.29
N PRO A 81 -6.24 7.29 12.69
CA PRO A 81 -5.53 6.26 11.92
C PRO A 81 -6.41 5.04 11.67
N MET A 82 -6.52 4.64 10.41
CA MET A 82 -7.28 3.48 9.97
C MET A 82 -6.68 2.90 8.67
N PRO A 83 -6.97 1.63 8.33
CA PRO A 83 -6.51 1.05 7.08
C PRO A 83 -7.06 1.78 5.85
N VAL A 84 -6.17 2.27 4.98
CA VAL A 84 -6.50 2.94 3.73
C VAL A 84 -5.84 2.25 2.56
N ILE A 85 -6.63 1.92 1.53
CA ILE A 85 -6.17 1.49 0.22
C ILE A 85 -6.36 2.66 -0.75
N VAL A 86 -5.28 3.14 -1.31
CA VAL A 86 -5.32 4.23 -2.27
C VAL A 86 -5.56 3.68 -3.68
N LEU A 87 -6.46 4.31 -4.40
CA LEU A 87 -6.73 4.04 -5.82
C LEU A 87 -6.15 5.18 -6.65
N SER A 88 -5.23 4.86 -7.56
CA SER A 88 -4.51 5.84 -8.37
C SER A 88 -4.61 5.52 -9.86
N SER A 89 -4.43 6.53 -10.71
CA SER A 89 -4.34 6.34 -12.15
C SER A 89 -3.05 5.61 -12.54
N LEU A 90 -3.11 4.78 -13.61
CA LEU A 90 -1.94 4.07 -14.15
C LEU A 90 -1.10 5.00 -15.04
N THR A 91 -0.41 5.94 -14.45
CA THR A 91 0.49 6.87 -15.15
C THR A 91 1.84 6.91 -14.45
N PRO A 92 2.94 7.35 -15.12
CA PRO A 92 4.22 7.56 -14.44
C PRO A 92 4.12 8.52 -13.27
N GLN A 93 3.23 9.51 -13.37
CA GLN A 93 2.91 10.42 -12.27
C GLN A 93 2.19 9.71 -11.13
N GLY A 94 1.27 8.77 -11.45
CA GLY A 94 0.60 7.91 -10.48
C GLY A 94 1.57 7.06 -9.67
N GLY A 95 2.70 6.65 -10.24
CA GLY A 95 3.75 5.94 -9.51
C GLY A 95 4.39 6.76 -8.39
N LYS A 96 4.68 8.04 -8.62
CA LYS A 96 5.18 8.95 -7.57
C LYS A 96 4.13 9.19 -6.49
N THR A 97 2.91 9.50 -6.91
CA THR A 97 1.76 9.70 -6.02
C THR A 97 1.46 8.46 -5.18
N ALA A 98 1.65 7.26 -5.76
CA ALA A 98 1.53 5.99 -5.04
C ALA A 98 2.56 5.88 -3.89
N MET A 99 3.82 6.24 -4.16
CA MET A 99 4.86 6.25 -3.12
C MET A 99 4.55 7.26 -2.02
N GLU A 100 4.11 8.48 -2.39
CA GLU A 100 3.68 9.50 -1.43
C GLU A 100 2.50 9.04 -0.57
N ALA A 101 1.55 8.28 -1.14
CA ALA A 101 0.44 7.69 -0.41
C ALA A 101 0.91 6.67 0.64
N LEU A 102 1.83 5.79 0.25
CA LEU A 102 2.41 4.81 1.17
C LEU A 102 3.20 5.48 2.30
N GLU A 103 3.95 6.56 2.01
CA GLU A 103 4.61 7.40 3.02
C GLU A 103 3.63 8.09 3.95
N ALA A 104 2.51 8.53 3.41
CA ALA A 104 1.44 9.15 4.19
C ALA A 104 0.67 8.16 5.08
N GLY A 105 0.98 6.85 4.98
CA GLY A 105 0.42 5.81 5.82
C GLY A 105 -0.62 4.92 5.15
N ALA A 106 -0.80 4.98 3.83
CA ALA A 106 -1.63 4.00 3.13
C ALA A 106 -1.06 2.58 3.33
N VAL A 107 -1.93 1.61 3.54
CA VAL A 107 -1.55 0.18 3.66
C VAL A 107 -1.20 -0.39 2.30
N GLU A 108 -1.89 0.09 1.26
CA GLU A 108 -1.76 -0.42 -0.11
C GLU A 108 -2.11 0.66 -1.13
N VAL A 109 -1.57 0.52 -2.34
CA VAL A 109 -1.96 1.30 -3.51
C VAL A 109 -2.32 0.38 -4.66
N MET A 110 -3.40 0.68 -5.35
CA MET A 110 -3.88 -0.05 -6.52
C MET A 110 -4.23 0.88 -7.68
N CYS A 111 -4.29 0.33 -8.88
CA CYS A 111 -4.82 1.06 -10.01
C CYS A 111 -6.36 1.16 -9.93
N LYS A 112 -6.91 2.30 -10.35
CA LYS A 112 -8.34 2.46 -10.55
C LYS A 112 -8.86 1.48 -11.62
N PRO A 113 -10.10 0.99 -11.49
CA PRO A 113 -10.72 0.20 -12.56
C PRO A 113 -10.92 1.08 -13.80
N GLY A 114 -10.53 0.56 -14.95
CA GLY A 114 -10.63 1.24 -16.27
C GLY A 114 -9.33 1.15 -17.06
N GLY A 115 -9.36 1.58 -18.30
CA GLY A 115 -8.19 1.50 -19.19
C GLY A 115 -7.84 0.05 -19.56
N SER A 116 -6.61 -0.34 -19.30
CA SER A 116 -6.06 -1.66 -19.69
C SER A 116 -6.51 -2.83 -18.80
N PHE A 117 -7.17 -2.57 -17.67
CA PHE A 117 -7.62 -3.60 -16.75
C PHE A 117 -9.14 -3.75 -16.76
N SER A 118 -9.61 -5.00 -16.76
CA SER A 118 -11.03 -5.25 -16.60
C SER A 118 -11.50 -4.84 -15.21
N VAL A 119 -12.70 -4.28 -15.13
CA VAL A 119 -13.33 -3.88 -13.85
C VAL A 119 -13.39 -5.07 -12.89
N GLY A 120 -13.71 -6.28 -13.40
CA GLY A 120 -13.81 -7.48 -12.59
C GLY A 120 -12.50 -7.91 -11.97
N ASP A 121 -11.40 -7.89 -12.73
CA ASP A 121 -10.09 -8.31 -12.21
C ASP A 121 -9.59 -7.35 -11.13
N VAL A 122 -9.74 -6.04 -11.34
CA VAL A 122 -9.37 -5.03 -10.35
C VAL A 122 -10.20 -5.18 -9.08
N CYS A 123 -11.51 -5.40 -9.20
CA CYS A 123 -12.39 -5.57 -8.04
C CYS A 123 -12.09 -6.86 -7.27
N THR A 124 -11.78 -7.96 -7.96
CA THR A 124 -11.37 -9.21 -7.32
C THR A 124 -10.08 -9.02 -6.52
N ALA A 125 -9.07 -8.42 -7.12
CA ALA A 125 -7.81 -8.10 -6.43
C ALA A 125 -8.04 -7.13 -5.24
N LEU A 126 -8.93 -6.16 -5.40
CA LEU A 126 -9.27 -5.20 -4.35
C LEU A 126 -9.94 -5.88 -3.14
N VAL A 127 -10.77 -6.89 -3.37
CA VAL A 127 -11.40 -7.69 -2.28
C VAL A 127 -10.34 -8.33 -1.39
N ASP A 128 -9.33 -8.96 -1.98
CA ASP A 128 -8.25 -9.60 -1.22
C ASP A 128 -7.42 -8.57 -0.44
N LYS A 129 -7.15 -7.42 -1.07
CA LYS A 129 -6.45 -6.30 -0.43
C LYS A 129 -7.26 -5.69 0.72
N ILE A 130 -8.58 -5.53 0.59
CA ILE A 130 -9.47 -5.05 1.64
C ILE A 130 -9.44 -6.02 2.85
N LYS A 131 -9.57 -7.33 2.59
CA LYS A 131 -9.50 -8.35 3.64
C LYS A 131 -8.13 -8.39 4.33
N ALA A 132 -7.06 -8.17 3.60
CA ALA A 132 -5.71 -8.07 4.17
C ALA A 132 -5.55 -6.77 4.99
N ALA A 133 -5.97 -5.63 4.43
CA ALA A 133 -5.85 -4.33 5.08
C ALA A 133 -6.66 -4.25 6.39
N SER A 134 -7.86 -4.86 6.44
CA SER A 134 -8.67 -4.88 7.66
C SER A 134 -8.00 -5.55 8.87
N ARG A 135 -6.96 -6.34 8.62
CA ARG A 135 -6.16 -7.01 9.66
C ARG A 135 -4.89 -6.24 10.03
N ALA A 136 -4.58 -5.17 9.29
CA ALA A 136 -3.41 -4.36 9.56
C ALA A 136 -3.60 -3.58 10.87
N ARG A 137 -2.58 -3.59 11.72
CA ARG A 137 -2.53 -2.71 12.88
C ARG A 137 -1.93 -1.39 12.45
N ILE A 138 -2.72 -0.34 12.49
CA ILE A 138 -2.25 1.01 12.23
C ILE A 138 -1.88 1.63 13.58
N ASP A 139 -0.60 1.61 13.92
CA ASP A 139 -0.13 2.19 15.18
C ASP A 139 -0.21 3.73 15.11
N ARG A 140 -0.77 4.31 16.16
CA ARG A 140 -0.87 5.77 16.33
C ARG A 140 0.46 6.46 16.56
N THR A 141 1.47 5.71 16.90
CA THR A 141 2.83 6.20 17.12
C THR A 141 3.74 5.55 16.09
N PRO A 142 4.52 6.33 15.32
CA PRO A 142 5.68 5.73 14.70
C PRO A 142 6.46 5.11 15.87
N THR A 143 6.67 3.80 15.83
CA THR A 143 7.54 3.15 16.79
C THR A 143 8.94 3.69 16.53
N VAL A 144 9.22 4.86 17.08
CA VAL A 144 10.59 5.28 17.34
C VAL A 144 11.06 4.23 18.33
N VAL A 145 11.80 3.25 17.85
CA VAL A 145 12.50 2.31 18.72
C VAL A 145 13.35 3.19 19.63
N PRO A 146 13.06 3.26 20.95
CA PRO A 146 13.85 4.10 21.84
C PRO A 146 15.25 3.51 21.92
N GLY A 147 16.22 4.24 21.46
CA GLY A 147 17.61 3.93 21.70
C GLY A 147 18.43 3.58 20.46
N GLY A 148 19.11 4.56 19.97
CA GLY A 148 20.24 4.43 19.04
C GLY A 148 19.86 4.69 17.59
N ALA A 149 20.73 5.39 16.90
CA ALA A 149 20.75 5.36 15.45
C ALA A 149 20.66 3.89 15.00
N PRO A 150 19.87 3.57 13.95
CA PRO A 150 19.73 2.20 13.49
C PRO A 150 21.14 1.63 13.32
N GLN A 151 21.48 0.64 14.15
CA GLN A 151 22.77 -0.03 14.00
C GLN A 151 22.73 -0.69 12.63
N ARG A 152 23.45 -0.09 11.69
CA ARG A 152 23.65 -0.74 10.39
C ARG A 152 24.30 -2.08 10.67
N LEU A 153 23.65 -3.14 10.22
CA LEU A 153 24.24 -4.48 10.32
C LEU A 153 25.60 -4.41 9.62
N SER A 154 26.63 -4.92 10.28
CA SER A 154 27.95 -5.05 9.66
C SER A 154 28.20 -6.52 9.35
N MET A 155 28.45 -6.83 8.09
CA MET A 155 28.88 -8.17 7.69
C MET A 155 30.38 -8.13 7.46
N THR A 156 31.10 -8.96 8.20
CA THR A 156 32.56 -9.10 8.10
C THR A 156 32.99 -9.97 6.92
N GLU A 157 32.09 -10.85 6.46
CA GLU A 157 32.33 -11.72 5.32
C GLU A 157 31.13 -11.72 4.37
N THR A 158 31.40 -11.66 3.06
CA THR A 158 30.38 -11.87 2.02
C THR A 158 30.13 -13.37 1.86
N THR A 159 28.86 -13.75 1.75
CA THR A 159 28.49 -15.15 1.50
C THR A 159 27.99 -15.30 0.07
N ASN A 160 28.19 -16.49 -0.53
CA ASN A 160 27.59 -16.83 -1.84
C ASN A 160 26.08 -17.15 -1.74
N LYS A 161 25.45 -16.80 -0.63
CA LYS A 161 23.99 -16.95 -0.45
C LYS A 161 23.25 -15.80 -1.12
N ILE A 162 22.08 -16.11 -1.59
CA ILE A 162 21.14 -15.13 -2.15
C ILE A 162 19.93 -15.05 -1.24
N PHE A 163 19.45 -13.85 -0.98
CA PHE A 163 18.16 -13.65 -0.34
C PHE A 163 17.05 -13.58 -1.40
N ALA A 164 15.99 -14.35 -1.20
CA ALA A 164 14.78 -14.28 -1.99
C ALA A 164 13.63 -13.86 -1.09
N ILE A 165 13.02 -12.71 -1.38
CA ILE A 165 11.98 -12.09 -0.56
C ILE A 165 10.70 -11.93 -1.39
N GLY A 166 9.60 -12.52 -0.94
CA GLY A 166 8.27 -12.29 -1.49
C GLY A 166 7.46 -11.36 -0.57
N ALA A 167 6.81 -10.36 -1.14
CA ALA A 167 6.00 -9.42 -0.39
C ALA A 167 4.72 -9.00 -1.15
N SER A 168 3.69 -8.60 -0.40
CA SER A 168 2.40 -8.16 -0.94
C SER A 168 1.88 -6.98 -0.09
N THR A 169 0.62 -7.01 0.35
CA THR A 169 0.01 -5.93 1.15
C THR A 169 0.84 -5.60 2.38
N GLY A 170 1.18 -4.32 2.57
CA GLY A 170 2.11 -3.85 3.59
C GLY A 170 3.59 -4.12 3.29
N GLY A 171 3.89 -4.79 2.16
CA GLY A 171 5.26 -5.16 1.77
C GLY A 171 6.17 -3.96 1.54
N VAL A 172 5.64 -2.87 1.02
CA VAL A 172 6.44 -1.65 0.75
C VAL A 172 7.06 -1.10 2.02
N GLN A 173 6.28 -0.95 3.09
CA GLN A 173 6.79 -0.47 4.38
C GLN A 173 7.76 -1.48 5.01
N ALA A 174 7.39 -2.77 4.98
CA ALA A 174 8.24 -3.83 5.53
C ALA A 174 9.59 -3.93 4.81
N LEU A 175 9.58 -3.90 3.47
CA LEU A 175 10.81 -3.92 2.65
C LEU A 175 11.65 -2.69 2.89
N THR A 176 11.06 -1.49 2.96
CA THR A 176 11.79 -0.26 3.28
C THR A 176 12.50 -0.38 4.64
N CYS A 177 11.79 -0.87 5.66
CA CYS A 177 12.36 -1.07 6.99
C CYS A 177 13.52 -2.07 6.98
N VAL A 178 13.36 -3.22 6.34
CA VAL A 178 14.38 -4.28 6.31
C VAL A 178 15.59 -3.85 5.50
N LEU A 179 15.37 -3.33 4.27
CA LEU A 179 16.45 -3.02 3.35
C LEU A 179 17.29 -1.81 3.80
N SER A 180 16.66 -0.82 4.45
CA SER A 180 17.40 0.32 5.00
C SER A 180 18.40 -0.05 6.11
N MET A 181 18.23 -1.22 6.73
CA MET A 181 19.14 -1.75 7.75
C MET A 181 20.26 -2.61 7.16
N LEU A 182 20.17 -3.04 5.90
CA LEU A 182 21.18 -3.90 5.29
C LEU A 182 22.48 -3.12 5.04
N PRO A 183 23.65 -3.75 5.28
CA PRO A 183 24.94 -3.14 4.94
C PRO A 183 25.18 -3.17 3.42
N ALA A 184 26.05 -2.27 2.94
CA ALA A 184 26.38 -2.18 1.51
C ALA A 184 26.95 -3.46 0.89
N ASN A 185 27.45 -4.38 1.70
CA ASN A 185 27.99 -5.69 1.29
C ASN A 185 27.03 -6.85 1.62
N ALA A 186 25.74 -6.58 1.81
CA ALA A 186 24.74 -7.63 2.04
C ALA A 186 24.74 -8.65 0.89
N PRO A 187 24.32 -9.89 1.13
CA PRO A 187 24.14 -10.88 0.06
C PRO A 187 23.27 -10.35 -1.07
N GLY A 188 23.52 -10.80 -2.29
CA GLY A 188 22.66 -10.47 -3.43
C GLY A 188 21.20 -10.81 -3.10
N THR A 189 20.29 -9.90 -3.39
CA THR A 189 18.90 -10.01 -2.95
C THR A 189 17.95 -9.88 -4.13
N VAL A 190 17.02 -10.82 -4.28
CA VAL A 190 15.93 -10.76 -5.25
C VAL A 190 14.62 -10.56 -4.51
N ILE A 191 13.84 -9.58 -4.95
CA ILE A 191 12.57 -9.22 -4.30
C ILE A 191 11.43 -9.32 -5.31
N VAL A 192 10.34 -9.97 -4.91
CA VAL A 192 9.08 -9.97 -5.66
C VAL A 192 8.03 -9.27 -4.80
N GLN A 193 7.62 -8.09 -5.23
CA GLN A 193 6.54 -7.32 -4.62
C GLN A 193 5.30 -7.35 -5.51
N HIS A 194 4.18 -7.79 -4.98
CA HIS A 194 2.90 -7.77 -5.69
C HIS A 194 2.36 -6.33 -5.76
N MET A 195 2.66 -5.64 -6.86
CA MET A 195 2.20 -4.27 -7.13
C MET A 195 2.01 -4.04 -8.64
N PRO A 196 1.23 -3.02 -9.06
CA PRO A 196 1.03 -2.71 -10.47
C PRO A 196 2.34 -2.35 -11.18
N ALA A 197 2.43 -2.66 -12.48
CA ALA A 197 3.52 -2.22 -13.34
C ALA A 197 3.71 -0.69 -13.24
N HIS A 198 4.91 -0.20 -13.47
CA HIS A 198 5.37 1.19 -13.31
C HIS A 198 5.48 1.69 -11.85
N PHE A 199 4.79 1.07 -10.89
CA PHE A 199 5.00 1.39 -9.48
C PHE A 199 6.29 0.74 -8.96
N THR A 200 6.67 -0.41 -9.52
CA THR A 200 7.93 -1.11 -9.23
C THR A 200 9.15 -0.25 -9.51
N THR A 201 9.16 0.47 -10.64
CA THR A 201 10.25 1.40 -11.00
C THR A 201 10.40 2.50 -9.95
N SER A 202 9.28 3.16 -9.59
CA SER A 202 9.28 4.24 -8.58
C SER A 202 9.71 3.73 -7.21
N PHE A 203 9.29 2.52 -6.84
CA PHE A 203 9.67 1.90 -5.59
C PHE A 203 11.15 1.52 -5.55
N ALA A 204 11.69 0.93 -6.61
CA ALA A 204 13.11 0.61 -6.71
C ALA A 204 13.99 1.87 -6.63
N GLN A 205 13.62 2.95 -7.33
CA GLN A 205 14.33 4.24 -7.27
C GLN A 205 14.34 4.82 -5.86
N ARG A 206 13.22 4.75 -5.17
CA ARG A 206 13.11 5.20 -3.79
C ARG A 206 14.01 4.38 -2.86
N LEU A 207 13.90 3.05 -2.89
CA LEU A 207 14.75 2.18 -2.08
C LEU A 207 16.24 2.42 -2.35
N ASN A 208 16.61 2.65 -3.62
CA ASN A 208 17.98 2.96 -3.98
C ASN A 208 18.49 4.26 -3.35
N SER A 209 17.61 5.23 -3.11
CA SER A 209 17.98 6.50 -2.44
C SER A 209 18.04 6.38 -0.91
N GLU A 210 17.33 5.42 -0.32
CA GLU A 210 17.21 5.27 1.14
C GLU A 210 18.12 4.19 1.72
N CYS A 211 18.57 3.21 0.90
CA CYS A 211 19.34 2.05 1.33
C CYS A 211 20.84 2.21 1.07
N ALA A 212 21.65 1.46 1.79
CA ALA A 212 23.08 1.36 1.54
C ALA A 212 23.42 0.38 0.40
N VAL A 213 22.53 -0.55 0.09
CA VAL A 213 22.60 -1.47 -1.04
C VAL A 213 22.09 -0.79 -2.32
N ASN A 214 22.59 -1.20 -3.49
CA ASN A 214 22.06 -0.75 -4.76
C ASN A 214 20.74 -1.48 -5.06
N VAL A 215 19.68 -0.72 -5.36
CA VAL A 215 18.36 -1.26 -5.69
C VAL A 215 17.95 -0.80 -7.08
N LYS A 216 17.53 -1.72 -7.92
CA LYS A 216 16.95 -1.42 -9.24
C LYS A 216 15.77 -2.36 -9.54
N GLU A 217 14.91 -1.95 -10.41
CA GLU A 217 13.95 -2.86 -11.03
C GLU A 217 14.73 -3.87 -11.89
N ALA A 218 14.38 -5.16 -11.75
CA ALA A 218 15.12 -6.22 -12.42
C ALA A 218 14.82 -6.23 -13.93
N GLU A 219 15.86 -6.45 -14.71
CA GLU A 219 15.82 -6.63 -16.16
C GLU A 219 16.45 -7.96 -16.55
N GLU A 220 16.11 -8.47 -17.73
CA GLU A 220 16.70 -9.69 -18.23
C GLU A 220 18.22 -9.55 -18.38
N GLY A 221 18.96 -10.52 -17.84
CA GLY A 221 20.42 -10.51 -17.84
C GLY A 221 21.06 -9.87 -16.61
N ASP A 222 20.29 -9.35 -15.67
CA ASP A 222 20.84 -8.82 -14.43
C ASP A 222 21.49 -9.90 -13.57
N HIS A 223 22.66 -9.62 -13.05
CA HIS A 223 23.37 -10.50 -12.12
C HIS A 223 22.99 -10.21 -10.68
N VAL A 224 22.72 -11.26 -9.89
CA VAL A 224 22.50 -11.19 -8.46
C VAL A 224 23.86 -11.21 -7.77
N VAL A 225 24.30 -10.04 -7.32
CA VAL A 225 25.62 -9.84 -6.73
C VAL A 225 25.52 -9.23 -5.33
N PRO A 226 26.52 -9.45 -4.45
CA PRO A 226 26.53 -8.78 -3.15
C PRO A 226 26.40 -7.26 -3.27
N GLY A 227 25.63 -6.67 -2.36
CA GLY A 227 25.37 -5.23 -2.35
C GLY A 227 24.27 -4.76 -3.30
N ARG A 228 23.58 -5.70 -3.97
CA ARG A 228 22.46 -5.38 -4.86
C ARG A 228 21.23 -6.21 -4.48
#